data_0b730b1ea3df0a7881bef8cbfcf3df97
#
_entry.id   0b730b1ea3df0a7881bef8cbfcf3df97
#
_cell.length_a   1.000
_cell.length_b   1.000
_cell.length_c   1.000
_cell.angle_alpha   90.00
_cell.angle_beta   90.00
_cell.angle_gamma   90.00
#
_symmetry.space_group_name_H-M   'P 1'
#
loop_
_entity.id
_entity.type
_entity.pdbx_description
1 polymer ?
#
loop_
_entity_poly.entity_id
_entity_poly.type
_entity_poly.pdbx_seq_one_letter_code
_entity_poly.pdbx_strand_id
1 'polypeptide(L)'
;MSVRIRLATSPTDFDQLFKVRHRVFIEKEGFYPPTSDGRLVDRFDAFPTTANIVAVAEGRVVGGVRIVEPSPVGVPADHYFDFRPYLPKGNIRVGSGSMLVVEEEYRRIPRVTFAMLGMMYYWALRKGLTHITGVAAPEAEKLFVGSGYEPVHPRFFHEESKLHALPVVLEISKLNDRFAGFVDRHDIRHFLKSFERQFHQAGETIITAGEPGSAAYVIIEGRVGVSVGPGPALNAFRDDAPLSSRGPGLWTNGPMSSRGGPAANGPMSGRAPGLVNSSGPMSSRGVGLPSTLGPNGPPSTRGSYDDGPRSRRPPSPVAVREMGPGEVFGELSLITAAPRSANVVALTDVDLMVLEREAFHKQVAENPQVALNLLAVLGKRLTTVTDRLQETTIDY
;
A
#
# COMPACT_ATOMS: atom_id res chain seq x y z
N MET A 1 1.36 -0.29 -9.68
CA MET A 1 1.16 1.17 -9.77
C MET A 1 1.37 1.77 -8.40
N SER A 2 2.47 2.49 -8.22
CA SER A 2 2.84 3.07 -6.93
C SER A 2 2.12 4.41 -6.71
N VAL A 3 1.51 4.58 -5.54
CA VAL A 3 0.85 5.83 -5.14
C VAL A 3 1.46 6.32 -3.84
N ARG A 4 1.90 7.57 -3.81
CA ARG A 4 2.43 8.26 -2.61
C ARG A 4 1.36 9.16 -2.02
N ILE A 5 1.15 9.09 -0.71
CA ILE A 5 0.25 9.97 0.04
C ILE A 5 1.08 10.86 0.95
N ARG A 6 0.93 12.17 0.82
CA ARG A 6 1.71 13.15 1.59
C ARG A 6 0.97 14.48 1.74
N LEU A 7 1.49 15.35 2.58
CA LEU A 7 1.04 16.75 2.60
C LEU A 7 1.47 17.46 1.31
N ALA A 8 0.58 18.28 0.78
CA ALA A 8 0.92 19.22 -0.28
C ALA A 8 1.80 20.34 0.32
N THR A 9 2.99 20.53 -0.22
CA THR A 9 3.94 21.53 0.27
C THR A 9 4.49 22.44 -0.82
N SER A 10 4.43 22.00 -2.07
CA SER A 10 4.94 22.77 -3.21
C SER A 10 3.84 23.50 -3.97
N PRO A 11 4.14 24.63 -4.62
CA PRO A 11 3.20 25.30 -5.52
C PRO A 11 2.66 24.36 -6.61
N THR A 12 3.48 23.43 -7.09
CA THR A 12 3.08 22.43 -8.10
C THR A 12 2.03 21.48 -7.55
N ASP A 13 2.15 21.04 -6.29
CA ASP A 13 1.14 20.18 -5.65
C ASP A 13 -0.21 20.86 -5.59
N PHE A 14 -0.22 22.13 -5.14
CA PHE A 14 -1.44 22.91 -5.04
C PHE A 14 -2.07 23.16 -6.40
N ASP A 15 -1.28 23.54 -7.41
CA ASP A 15 -1.77 23.75 -8.76
C ASP A 15 -2.43 22.49 -9.34
N GLN A 16 -1.76 21.36 -9.21
CA GLN A 16 -2.29 20.08 -9.68
C GLN A 16 -3.53 19.65 -8.90
N LEU A 17 -3.54 19.79 -7.55
CA LEU A 17 -4.69 19.47 -6.72
C LEU A 17 -5.91 20.29 -7.11
N PHE A 18 -5.76 21.59 -7.31
CA PHE A 18 -6.88 22.47 -7.68
C PHE A 18 -7.44 22.15 -9.06
N LYS A 19 -6.59 21.71 -9.99
CA LYS A 19 -7.00 21.17 -11.29
C LYS A 19 -7.73 19.82 -11.17
N VAL A 20 -7.29 18.93 -10.29
CA VAL A 20 -8.00 17.67 -10.00
C VAL A 20 -9.38 17.95 -9.43
N ARG A 21 -9.49 18.89 -8.48
CA ARG A 21 -10.78 19.32 -7.92
C ARG A 21 -11.70 19.86 -9.01
N HIS A 22 -11.18 20.71 -9.90
CA HIS A 22 -11.97 21.26 -11.02
C HIS A 22 -12.51 20.16 -11.92
N ARG A 23 -11.63 19.26 -12.41
CA ARG A 23 -12.05 18.15 -13.28
C ARG A 23 -13.14 17.29 -12.64
N VAL A 24 -12.99 16.98 -11.37
CA VAL A 24 -13.94 16.07 -10.71
C VAL A 24 -15.21 16.81 -10.27
N PHE A 25 -15.09 17.86 -9.50
CA PHE A 25 -16.26 18.51 -8.89
C PHE A 25 -17.02 19.44 -9.83
N ILE A 26 -16.37 20.00 -10.84
CA ILE A 26 -17.02 20.91 -11.81
C ILE A 26 -17.37 20.17 -13.10
N GLU A 27 -16.36 19.62 -13.79
CA GLU A 27 -16.57 19.06 -15.14
C GLU A 27 -17.34 17.74 -15.10
N LYS A 28 -17.07 16.89 -14.09
CA LYS A 28 -17.69 15.56 -13.99
C LYS A 28 -18.97 15.56 -13.16
N GLU A 29 -18.92 16.10 -11.94
CA GLU A 29 -20.02 16.01 -10.97
C GLU A 29 -20.97 17.22 -11.06
N GLY A 30 -20.51 18.37 -11.60
CA GLY A 30 -21.34 19.57 -11.74
C GLY A 30 -21.70 20.28 -10.44
N PHE A 31 -20.93 20.06 -9.37
CA PHE A 31 -21.23 20.62 -8.04
C PHE A 31 -20.97 22.12 -7.92
N TYR A 32 -20.10 22.66 -8.74
CA TYR A 32 -19.72 24.07 -8.72
C TYR A 32 -19.75 24.66 -10.13
N PRO A 33 -19.94 25.99 -10.27
CA PRO A 33 -19.88 26.65 -11.57
C PRO A 33 -18.47 26.57 -12.16
N PRO A 34 -18.35 26.55 -13.51
CA PRO A 34 -17.06 26.54 -14.19
C PRO A 34 -16.19 27.75 -13.82
N THR A 35 -14.89 27.51 -13.68
CA THR A 35 -13.88 28.54 -13.46
C THR A 35 -13.07 28.77 -14.73
N SER A 36 -12.66 30.00 -15.01
CA SER A 36 -11.95 30.35 -16.25
C SER A 36 -10.52 29.82 -16.33
N ASP A 37 -9.91 29.50 -15.17
CA ASP A 37 -8.52 29.04 -15.04
C ASP A 37 -8.39 27.54 -14.84
N GLY A 38 -9.51 26.79 -14.85
CA GLY A 38 -9.53 25.33 -14.66
C GLY A 38 -9.08 24.89 -13.26
N ARG A 39 -9.27 25.73 -12.25
CA ARG A 39 -8.92 25.43 -10.85
C ARG A 39 -10.13 25.61 -9.94
N LEU A 40 -10.29 24.73 -8.97
CA LEU A 40 -11.27 24.89 -7.90
C LEU A 40 -10.54 25.22 -6.59
N VAL A 41 -10.65 26.47 -6.17
CA VAL A 41 -10.05 27.07 -4.97
C VAL A 41 -11.11 27.79 -4.19
N ASP A 42 -11.10 27.71 -2.88
CA ASP A 42 -11.95 28.53 -2.02
C ASP A 42 -11.11 29.30 -0.97
N ARG A 43 -11.80 30.13 -0.18
CA ARG A 43 -11.14 30.98 0.84
C ARG A 43 -10.33 30.18 1.87
N PHE A 44 -10.69 28.94 2.15
CA PHE A 44 -10.01 28.11 3.15
C PHE A 44 -8.67 27.59 2.66
N ASP A 45 -8.43 27.52 1.36
CA ASP A 45 -7.14 27.08 0.82
C ASP A 45 -6.00 28.08 1.08
N ALA A 46 -6.34 29.34 1.37
CA ALA A 46 -5.38 30.40 1.68
C ALA A 46 -4.97 30.45 3.16
N PHE A 47 -5.62 29.71 4.04
CA PHE A 47 -5.35 29.82 5.48
C PHE A 47 -4.19 28.90 5.91
N PRO A 48 -3.31 29.38 6.80
CA PRO A 48 -2.23 28.57 7.38
C PRO A 48 -2.73 27.45 8.28
N THR A 49 -4.01 27.52 8.68
CA THR A 49 -4.72 26.48 9.45
C THR A 49 -5.27 25.36 8.58
N THR A 50 -5.01 25.40 7.29
CA THR A 50 -5.44 24.39 6.32
C THR A 50 -4.29 23.47 5.94
N ALA A 51 -4.58 22.18 5.90
CA ALA A 51 -3.69 21.19 5.31
C ALA A 51 -4.40 20.46 4.17
N ASN A 52 -3.68 20.29 3.08
CA ASN A 52 -4.10 19.46 1.95
C ASN A 52 -3.22 18.21 1.91
N ILE A 53 -3.85 17.04 1.98
CA ILE A 53 -3.21 15.75 1.77
C ILE A 53 -3.44 15.37 0.31
N VAL A 54 -2.39 14.96 -0.39
CA VAL A 54 -2.45 14.60 -1.81
C VAL A 54 -2.04 13.17 -2.05
N ALA A 55 -2.69 12.53 -3.01
CA ALA A 55 -2.28 11.27 -3.60
C ALA A 55 -1.51 11.59 -4.90
N VAL A 56 -0.29 11.09 -5.00
CA VAL A 56 0.60 11.33 -6.16
C VAL A 56 0.94 9.98 -6.79
N ALA A 57 0.67 9.84 -8.08
CA ALA A 57 1.04 8.70 -8.90
C ALA A 57 1.81 9.19 -10.12
N GLU A 58 2.91 8.54 -10.46
CA GLU A 58 3.73 8.88 -11.64
C GLU A 58 4.11 10.38 -11.70
N GLY A 59 4.38 10.97 -10.53
CA GLY A 59 4.77 12.38 -10.42
C GLY A 59 3.62 13.40 -10.53
N ARG A 60 2.36 12.98 -10.69
CA ARG A 60 1.20 13.87 -10.75
C ARG A 60 0.22 13.63 -9.59
N VAL A 61 -0.45 14.68 -9.14
CA VAL A 61 -1.54 14.58 -8.16
C VAL A 61 -2.77 13.96 -8.83
N VAL A 62 -3.27 12.87 -8.23
CA VAL A 62 -4.43 12.10 -8.70
C VAL A 62 -5.59 12.10 -7.72
N GLY A 63 -5.41 12.73 -6.57
CA GLY A 63 -6.44 12.88 -5.57
C GLY A 63 -5.98 13.76 -4.42
N GLY A 64 -6.91 14.11 -3.53
CA GLY A 64 -6.59 14.84 -2.32
C GLY A 64 -7.78 14.97 -1.38
N VAL A 65 -7.47 15.37 -0.15
CA VAL A 65 -8.43 15.73 0.89
C VAL A 65 -7.89 16.92 1.67
N ARG A 66 -8.78 17.79 2.06
CA ARG A 66 -8.47 18.98 2.86
C ARG A 66 -8.97 18.81 4.29
N ILE A 67 -8.16 19.25 5.26
CA ILE A 67 -8.59 19.46 6.64
C ILE A 67 -8.28 20.89 7.08
N VAL A 68 -9.21 21.48 7.78
CA VAL A 68 -9.14 22.86 8.27
C VAL A 68 -9.28 22.85 9.78
N GLU A 69 -8.33 23.48 10.51
CA GLU A 69 -8.44 23.74 11.93
C GLU A 69 -9.51 24.81 12.21
N PRO A 70 -10.09 24.84 13.42
CA PRO A 70 -11.03 25.91 13.77
C PRO A 70 -10.38 27.28 13.64
N SER A 71 -11.12 28.22 13.08
CA SER A 71 -10.67 29.59 12.83
C SER A 71 -11.77 30.58 13.17
N PRO A 72 -11.47 31.90 13.33
CA PRO A 72 -12.48 32.92 13.57
C PRO A 72 -13.55 33.03 12.47
N VAL A 73 -13.23 32.54 11.27
CA VAL A 73 -14.18 32.53 10.12
C VAL A 73 -14.93 31.20 9.98
N GLY A 74 -14.85 30.34 11.01
CA GLY A 74 -15.44 28.99 10.99
C GLY A 74 -14.61 27.96 10.23
N VAL A 75 -15.28 26.87 9.88
CA VAL A 75 -14.73 25.76 9.08
C VAL A 75 -15.64 25.48 7.87
N PRO A 76 -15.16 24.79 6.83
CA PRO A 76 -15.95 24.56 5.61
C PRO A 76 -17.33 23.94 5.82
N ALA A 77 -17.47 23.04 6.77
CA ALA A 77 -18.73 22.33 7.03
C ALA A 77 -19.82 23.27 7.59
N ASP A 78 -19.44 24.37 8.27
CA ASP A 78 -20.38 25.34 8.86
C ASP A 78 -21.22 26.07 7.81
N HIS A 79 -20.76 26.09 6.56
CA HIS A 79 -21.51 26.66 5.44
C HIS A 79 -22.77 25.84 5.08
N TYR A 80 -22.72 24.54 5.34
CA TYR A 80 -23.77 23.61 4.95
C TYR A 80 -24.71 23.26 6.11
N PHE A 81 -24.20 23.21 7.34
CA PHE A 81 -24.94 22.68 8.48
C PHE A 81 -24.42 23.21 9.81
N ASP A 82 -25.32 23.54 10.74
CA ASP A 82 -24.96 23.92 12.11
C ASP A 82 -24.69 22.67 12.95
N PHE A 83 -23.42 22.35 13.17
CA PHE A 83 -22.99 21.20 13.97
C PHE A 83 -23.05 21.41 15.48
N ARG A 84 -23.15 22.67 15.96
CA ARG A 84 -23.08 23.00 17.40
C ARG A 84 -24.04 22.23 18.27
N PRO A 85 -25.31 21.98 17.89
CA PRO A 85 -26.24 21.19 18.70
C PRO A 85 -25.86 19.72 18.86
N TYR A 86 -25.04 19.19 17.97
CA TYR A 86 -24.67 17.77 17.87
C TYR A 86 -23.29 17.48 18.43
N LEU A 87 -22.55 18.49 18.87
CA LEU A 87 -21.23 18.34 19.44
C LEU A 87 -21.30 18.33 20.97
N PRO A 88 -20.42 17.57 21.65
CA PRO A 88 -20.41 17.55 23.10
C PRO A 88 -20.05 18.92 23.68
N LYS A 89 -20.60 19.24 24.85
CA LYS A 89 -20.24 20.43 25.60
C LYS A 89 -18.90 20.18 26.30
N GLY A 90 -18.01 21.15 26.31
CA GLY A 90 -16.74 21.06 27.01
C GLY A 90 -15.56 21.59 26.19
N ASN A 91 -14.36 21.19 26.59
CA ASN A 91 -13.14 21.57 25.91
C ASN A 91 -12.92 20.69 24.67
N ILE A 92 -13.61 21.03 23.58
CA ILE A 92 -13.47 20.35 22.30
C ILE A 92 -12.79 21.28 21.28
N ARG A 93 -12.05 20.69 20.38
CA ARG A 93 -11.43 21.37 19.27
C ARG A 93 -11.88 20.69 17.97
N VAL A 94 -12.72 21.38 17.20
CA VAL A 94 -13.43 20.83 16.05
C VAL A 94 -12.82 21.36 14.76
N GLY A 95 -12.28 20.47 13.96
CA GLY A 95 -11.85 20.77 12.58
C GLY A 95 -12.88 20.30 11.56
N SER A 96 -12.64 20.56 10.28
CA SER A 96 -13.50 20.10 9.19
C SER A 96 -12.71 19.44 8.09
N GLY A 97 -13.11 18.21 7.73
CA GLY A 97 -12.68 17.54 6.50
C GLY A 97 -13.52 18.01 5.30
N SER A 98 -12.87 18.22 4.17
CA SER A 98 -13.56 18.70 2.97
C SER A 98 -12.76 18.38 1.70
N MET A 99 -13.36 18.60 0.53
CA MET A 99 -12.71 18.49 -0.77
C MET A 99 -12.01 17.12 -1.00
N LEU A 100 -12.63 16.03 -0.53
CA LEU A 100 -12.15 14.68 -0.83
C LEU A 100 -12.40 14.37 -2.30
N VAL A 101 -11.33 14.24 -3.05
CA VAL A 101 -11.38 14.01 -4.49
C VAL A 101 -10.37 12.93 -4.88
N VAL A 102 -10.76 12.03 -5.78
CA VAL A 102 -9.88 11.03 -6.39
C VAL A 102 -10.28 10.87 -7.85
N GLU A 103 -9.32 10.87 -8.76
CA GLU A 103 -9.57 10.58 -10.17
C GLU A 103 -10.12 9.16 -10.34
N GLU A 104 -10.95 8.96 -11.35
CA GLU A 104 -11.76 7.73 -11.50
C GLU A 104 -10.95 6.45 -11.53
N GLU A 105 -9.82 6.46 -12.23
CA GLU A 105 -8.94 5.30 -12.34
C GLU A 105 -8.37 4.85 -10.98
N TYR A 106 -8.18 5.80 -10.05
CA TYR A 106 -7.67 5.57 -8.69
C TYR A 106 -8.77 5.33 -7.65
N ARG A 107 -10.02 5.69 -7.94
CA ARG A 107 -11.17 5.38 -7.07
C ARG A 107 -11.39 3.87 -6.89
N ARG A 108 -10.97 3.07 -7.87
CA ARG A 108 -11.04 1.60 -7.82
C ARG A 108 -10.03 0.98 -6.88
N ILE A 109 -9.12 1.78 -6.32
CA ILE A 109 -8.14 1.37 -5.32
C ILE A 109 -8.57 1.95 -3.95
N PRO A 110 -9.43 1.26 -3.17
CA PRO A 110 -9.99 1.81 -1.93
C PRO A 110 -8.92 2.26 -0.94
N ARG A 111 -7.76 1.58 -0.93
CA ARG A 111 -6.63 1.90 -0.06
C ARG A 111 -6.11 3.32 -0.23
N VAL A 112 -6.13 3.89 -1.44
CA VAL A 112 -5.69 5.27 -1.69
C VAL A 112 -6.55 6.26 -0.91
N THR A 113 -7.87 6.11 -0.98
CA THR A 113 -8.80 6.98 -0.26
C THR A 113 -8.69 6.81 1.25
N PHE A 114 -8.66 5.57 1.74
CA PHE A 114 -8.49 5.29 3.19
C PHE A 114 -7.15 5.81 3.72
N ALA A 115 -6.10 5.75 2.93
CA ALA A 115 -4.80 6.26 3.34
C ALA A 115 -4.76 7.79 3.42
N MET A 116 -5.43 8.49 2.50
CA MET A 116 -5.58 9.95 2.60
C MET A 116 -6.38 10.33 3.85
N LEU A 117 -7.48 9.64 4.13
CA LEU A 117 -8.27 9.85 5.35
C LEU A 117 -7.43 9.53 6.60
N GLY A 118 -6.69 8.42 6.62
CA GLY A 118 -5.80 8.08 7.73
C GLY A 118 -4.74 9.15 8.00
N MET A 119 -4.12 9.71 6.96
CA MET A 119 -3.19 10.84 7.11
C MET A 119 -3.89 12.10 7.63
N MET A 120 -5.10 12.38 7.16
CA MET A 120 -5.91 13.48 7.65
C MET A 120 -6.21 13.34 9.15
N TYR A 121 -6.61 12.16 9.61
CA TYR A 121 -6.86 11.88 11.03
C TYR A 121 -5.59 12.02 11.86
N TYR A 122 -4.48 11.51 11.37
CA TYR A 122 -3.20 11.63 12.05
C TYR A 122 -2.79 13.12 12.19
N TRP A 123 -2.94 13.91 11.12
CA TRP A 123 -2.69 15.35 11.17
C TRP A 123 -3.60 16.02 12.20
N ALA A 124 -4.88 15.67 12.24
CA ALA A 124 -5.86 16.18 13.19
C ALA A 124 -5.46 15.88 14.64
N LEU A 125 -5.04 14.64 14.93
CA LEU A 125 -4.52 14.24 16.25
C LEU A 125 -3.33 15.10 16.68
N ARG A 126 -2.37 15.32 15.78
CA ARG A 126 -1.19 16.15 16.06
C ARG A 126 -1.53 17.60 16.35
N LYS A 127 -2.61 18.08 15.75
CA LYS A 127 -3.12 19.44 15.98
C LYS A 127 -4.02 19.55 17.19
N GLY A 128 -4.21 18.44 17.92
CA GLY A 128 -5.08 18.40 19.11
C GLY A 128 -6.56 18.57 18.78
N LEU A 129 -6.98 18.23 17.57
CA LEU A 129 -8.40 18.17 17.25
C LEU A 129 -9.03 16.98 17.98
N THR A 130 -10.25 17.17 18.46
CA THR A 130 -11.05 16.14 19.14
C THR A 130 -12.13 15.58 18.23
N HIS A 131 -12.63 16.43 17.31
CA HIS A 131 -13.70 16.10 16.38
C HIS A 131 -13.39 16.63 14.99
N ILE A 132 -13.90 15.94 13.98
CA ILE A 132 -13.88 16.40 12.60
C ILE A 132 -15.31 16.39 12.08
N THR A 133 -15.79 17.55 11.63
CA THR A 133 -17.07 17.68 10.94
C THR A 133 -16.87 17.57 9.43
N GLY A 134 -17.90 17.10 8.75
CA GLY A 134 -17.94 17.04 7.29
C GLY A 134 -19.34 16.92 6.76
N VAL A 135 -19.47 17.15 5.47
CA VAL A 135 -20.73 16.95 4.74
C VAL A 135 -20.45 15.97 3.61
N ALA A 136 -21.10 14.82 3.67
CA ALA A 136 -20.94 13.77 2.67
C ALA A 136 -22.01 13.86 1.59
N ALA A 137 -21.60 13.70 0.34
CA ALA A 137 -22.52 13.40 -0.75
C ALA A 137 -23.07 11.97 -0.59
N PRO A 138 -24.25 11.65 -1.13
CA PRO A 138 -24.88 10.33 -0.97
C PRO A 138 -23.99 9.17 -1.36
N GLU A 139 -23.20 9.34 -2.41
CA GLU A 139 -22.26 8.33 -2.95
C GLU A 139 -21.10 8.04 -2.00
N ALA A 140 -20.73 9.02 -1.17
CA ALA A 140 -19.62 8.94 -0.22
C ALA A 140 -20.05 8.45 1.18
N GLU A 141 -21.35 8.32 1.45
CA GLU A 141 -21.86 7.92 2.78
C GLU A 141 -21.23 6.65 3.31
N LYS A 142 -21.22 5.57 2.52
CA LYS A 142 -20.64 4.28 2.94
C LYS A 142 -19.16 4.39 3.28
N LEU A 143 -18.43 5.25 2.55
CA LEU A 143 -17.03 5.51 2.81
C LEU A 143 -16.85 6.22 4.15
N PHE A 144 -17.60 7.29 4.42
CA PHE A 144 -17.48 8.06 5.65
C PHE A 144 -17.90 7.24 6.87
N VAL A 145 -19.04 6.55 6.81
CA VAL A 145 -19.49 5.68 7.90
C VAL A 145 -18.50 4.53 8.13
N GLY A 146 -18.00 3.90 7.06
CA GLY A 146 -16.96 2.88 7.16
C GLY A 146 -15.62 3.38 7.69
N SER A 147 -15.39 4.70 7.66
CA SER A 147 -14.21 5.38 8.21
C SER A 147 -14.42 5.91 9.64
N GLY A 148 -15.54 5.58 10.28
CA GLY A 148 -15.84 5.93 11.66
C GLY A 148 -16.60 7.24 11.86
N TYR A 149 -17.05 7.90 10.78
CA TYR A 149 -17.96 9.04 10.91
C TYR A 149 -19.37 8.59 11.28
N GLU A 150 -20.02 9.34 12.14
CA GLU A 150 -21.40 9.15 12.55
C GLU A 150 -22.28 10.22 11.90
N PRO A 151 -23.38 9.83 11.18
CA PRO A 151 -24.38 10.79 10.74
C PRO A 151 -25.08 11.43 11.95
N VAL A 152 -25.16 12.75 11.95
CA VAL A 152 -25.78 13.50 13.06
C VAL A 152 -27.15 14.07 12.72
N HIS A 153 -27.54 14.04 11.45
CA HIS A 153 -28.84 14.46 10.97
C HIS A 153 -29.21 13.64 9.72
N PRO A 154 -30.50 13.44 9.42
CA PRO A 154 -30.93 12.90 8.13
C PRO A 154 -30.42 13.72 6.96
N ARG A 155 -30.30 13.11 5.79
CA ARG A 155 -29.93 13.82 4.57
C ARG A 155 -30.91 14.97 4.30
N PHE A 156 -30.40 16.09 3.83
CA PHE A 156 -31.19 17.22 3.40
C PHE A 156 -30.68 17.77 2.07
N PHE A 157 -31.50 18.55 1.40
CA PHE A 157 -31.09 19.25 0.20
C PHE A 157 -30.58 20.64 0.57
N HIS A 158 -29.35 20.96 0.21
CA HIS A 158 -28.78 22.28 0.43
C HIS A 158 -29.02 23.16 -0.81
N GLU A 159 -29.95 24.14 -0.69
CA GLU A 159 -30.45 24.92 -1.82
C GLU A 159 -29.36 25.71 -2.56
N GLU A 160 -28.41 26.27 -1.83
CA GLU A 160 -27.38 27.14 -2.42
C GLU A 160 -26.39 26.30 -3.27
N SER A 161 -25.93 25.18 -2.77
CA SER A 161 -24.97 24.28 -3.47
C SER A 161 -25.63 23.22 -4.33
N LYS A 162 -26.98 23.13 -4.31
CA LYS A 162 -27.78 22.14 -5.04
C LYS A 162 -27.37 20.68 -4.74
N LEU A 163 -26.90 20.42 -3.52
CA LEU A 163 -26.38 19.12 -3.10
C LEU A 163 -27.31 18.46 -2.09
N HIS A 164 -27.51 17.15 -2.24
CA HIS A 164 -27.99 16.33 -1.14
C HIS A 164 -26.85 16.10 -0.16
N ALA A 165 -27.02 16.57 1.05
CA ALA A 165 -25.97 16.63 2.07
C ALA A 165 -26.29 15.69 3.25
N LEU A 166 -25.32 14.91 3.69
CA LEU A 166 -25.37 14.12 4.93
C LEU A 166 -24.36 14.72 5.92
N PRO A 167 -24.81 15.42 6.98
CA PRO A 167 -23.92 15.92 8.02
C PRO A 167 -23.33 14.76 8.81
N VAL A 168 -22.02 14.75 8.96
CA VAL A 168 -21.30 13.69 9.65
C VAL A 168 -20.27 14.26 10.63
N VAL A 169 -20.10 13.59 11.76
CA VAL A 169 -19.09 13.94 12.78
C VAL A 169 -18.22 12.71 13.05
N LEU A 170 -16.95 12.92 13.14
CA LEU A 170 -16.00 11.93 13.61
C LEU A 170 -15.45 12.36 14.97
N GLU A 171 -15.64 11.54 15.97
CA GLU A 171 -14.94 11.66 17.25
C GLU A 171 -13.60 10.93 17.16
N ILE A 172 -12.50 11.66 17.22
CA ILE A 172 -11.16 11.11 16.98
C ILE A 172 -10.77 10.05 18.02
N SER A 173 -11.25 10.19 19.27
CA SER A 173 -10.99 9.19 20.32
C SER A 173 -11.62 7.82 20.08
N LYS A 174 -12.67 7.76 19.24
CA LYS A 174 -13.33 6.51 18.85
C LYS A 174 -12.68 5.84 17.63
N LEU A 175 -11.74 6.50 16.98
CA LEU A 175 -11.03 5.93 15.84
C LEU A 175 -10.20 4.73 16.27
N ASN A 176 -10.70 3.56 15.95
CA ASN A 176 -9.93 2.33 16.01
C ASN A 176 -9.09 2.22 14.72
N ASP A 177 -8.25 3.23 14.48
CA ASP A 177 -7.40 3.25 13.31
C ASP A 177 -6.28 2.22 13.48
N ARG A 178 -6.24 1.26 12.55
CA ARG A 178 -5.15 0.28 12.45
C ARG A 178 -3.79 0.96 12.41
N PHE A 179 -3.72 2.14 11.80
CA PHE A 179 -2.49 2.92 11.73
C PHE A 179 -2.11 3.53 13.07
N ALA A 180 -3.04 4.13 13.84
CA ALA A 180 -2.76 4.61 15.18
C ALA A 180 -2.30 3.49 16.10
N GLY A 181 -2.99 2.35 16.06
CA GLY A 181 -2.59 1.16 16.81
C GLY A 181 -1.25 0.58 16.34
N PHE A 182 -0.91 0.70 15.07
CA PHE A 182 0.39 0.31 14.53
C PHE A 182 1.49 1.26 15.07
N VAL A 183 1.27 2.57 15.01
CA VAL A 183 2.18 3.59 15.53
C VAL A 183 2.49 3.37 17.01
N ASP A 184 1.47 3.07 17.80
CA ASP A 184 1.61 2.83 19.23
C ASP A 184 2.36 1.53 19.53
N ARG A 185 2.04 0.44 18.82
CA ARG A 185 2.71 -0.85 19.03
C ARG A 185 4.19 -0.84 18.64
N HIS A 186 4.58 -0.05 17.66
CA HIS A 186 5.95 -0.05 17.12
C HIS A 186 6.77 1.18 17.56
N ASP A 187 6.21 2.02 18.43
CA ASP A 187 6.85 3.24 18.97
C ASP A 187 7.47 4.15 17.90
N ILE A 188 6.77 4.26 16.77
CA ILE A 188 7.23 5.05 15.62
C ILE A 188 6.70 6.50 15.64
N ARG A 189 6.11 6.96 16.75
CA ARG A 189 5.55 8.32 16.91
C ARG A 189 6.56 9.40 16.57
N HIS A 190 7.83 9.15 16.85
CA HIS A 190 8.92 10.09 16.61
C HIS A 190 9.17 10.33 15.12
N PHE A 191 8.88 9.35 14.26
CA PHE A 191 9.06 9.46 12.81
C PHE A 191 7.90 10.17 12.10
N LEU A 192 6.83 10.50 12.81
CA LEU A 192 5.58 10.94 12.22
C LEU A 192 5.49 12.45 11.94
N LYS A 193 6.53 13.24 12.21
CA LYS A 193 6.49 14.69 11.98
C LYS A 193 6.40 15.06 10.51
N SER A 194 6.93 14.20 9.62
CA SER A 194 7.00 14.46 8.18
C SER A 194 7.07 13.15 7.38
N PHE A 195 6.17 12.22 7.66
CA PHE A 195 6.15 10.97 6.91
C PHE A 195 5.22 11.08 5.69
N GLU A 196 5.53 10.28 4.70
CA GLU A 196 4.69 10.01 3.56
C GLU A 196 4.26 8.54 3.61
N ARG A 197 3.13 8.22 2.98
CA ARG A 197 2.72 6.84 2.75
C ARG A 197 2.91 6.51 1.28
N GLN A 198 3.37 5.31 1.00
CA GLN A 198 3.57 4.83 -0.35
C GLN A 198 2.96 3.45 -0.50
N PHE A 199 2.14 3.27 -1.53
CA PHE A 199 1.46 2.02 -1.85
C PHE A 199 2.10 1.37 -3.05
N HIS A 200 2.29 0.06 -2.96
CA HIS A 200 2.72 -0.77 -4.07
C HIS A 200 1.79 -1.98 -4.19
N GLN A 201 1.51 -2.36 -5.43
CA GLN A 201 0.80 -3.60 -5.71
C GLN A 201 1.77 -4.79 -5.64
N ALA A 202 1.20 -5.98 -5.39
CA ALA A 202 1.97 -7.22 -5.42
C ALA A 202 2.75 -7.35 -6.75
N GLY A 203 4.02 -7.69 -6.66
CA GLY A 203 4.95 -7.81 -7.79
C GLY A 203 5.71 -6.53 -8.16
N GLU A 204 5.36 -5.38 -7.60
CA GLU A 204 6.09 -4.13 -7.89
C GLU A 204 7.42 -4.07 -7.17
N THR A 205 8.45 -3.60 -7.88
CA THR A 205 9.76 -3.30 -7.29
C THR A 205 9.70 -1.99 -6.52
N ILE A 206 10.15 -2.02 -5.27
CA ILE A 206 10.20 -0.86 -4.36
C ILE A 206 11.61 -0.27 -4.35
N ILE A 207 12.62 -1.12 -4.31
CA ILE A 207 14.03 -0.75 -4.33
C ILE A 207 14.76 -1.63 -5.34
N THR A 208 15.62 -1.00 -6.14
CA THR A 208 16.58 -1.68 -7.04
C THR A 208 17.99 -1.56 -6.48
N ALA A 209 18.71 -2.67 -6.38
CA ALA A 209 20.10 -2.69 -5.96
C ALA A 209 20.98 -1.83 -6.90
N GLY A 210 21.91 -1.08 -6.34
CA GLY A 210 22.79 -0.19 -7.08
C GLY A 210 22.25 1.20 -7.37
N GLU A 211 20.93 1.43 -7.24
CA GLU A 211 20.35 2.77 -7.39
C GLU A 211 20.69 3.68 -6.18
N PRO A 212 20.77 4.98 -6.39
CA PRO A 212 20.88 5.92 -5.28
C PRO A 212 19.60 5.88 -4.42
N GLY A 213 19.76 6.02 -3.10
CA GLY A 213 18.62 6.02 -2.19
C GLY A 213 18.67 7.18 -1.21
N SER A 214 17.52 7.82 -0.98
CA SER A 214 17.35 8.92 -0.02
C SER A 214 16.34 8.63 1.09
N ALA A 215 15.70 7.47 1.06
CA ALA A 215 14.62 7.13 2.00
C ALA A 215 14.77 5.73 2.59
N ALA A 216 14.24 5.55 3.79
CA ALA A 216 13.92 4.25 4.38
C ALA A 216 12.40 4.06 4.43
N TYR A 217 11.98 2.83 4.66
CA TYR A 217 10.59 2.44 4.64
C TYR A 217 10.25 1.61 5.87
N VAL A 218 9.11 1.90 6.50
CA VAL A 218 8.51 1.03 7.53
C VAL A 218 7.28 0.38 6.93
N ILE A 219 7.16 -0.94 7.02
CA ILE A 219 6.01 -1.67 6.53
C ILE A 219 4.85 -1.47 7.49
N ILE A 220 3.78 -0.84 7.03
CA ILE A 220 2.53 -0.67 7.78
C ILE A 220 1.65 -1.89 7.59
N GLU A 221 1.49 -2.32 6.34
CA GLU A 221 0.68 -3.48 5.96
C GLU A 221 1.31 -4.21 4.78
N GLY A 222 1.08 -5.52 4.68
CA GLY A 222 1.58 -6.36 3.62
C GLY A 222 2.95 -6.98 3.91
N ARG A 223 3.58 -7.56 2.88
CA ARG A 223 4.88 -8.22 2.96
C ARG A 223 5.75 -7.85 1.78
N VAL A 224 7.03 -7.71 2.04
CA VAL A 224 8.05 -7.48 1.00
C VAL A 224 9.09 -8.57 1.02
N GLY A 225 9.69 -8.83 -0.13
CA GLY A 225 10.82 -9.75 -0.29
C GLY A 225 12.11 -8.98 -0.56
N VAL A 226 13.17 -9.30 0.15
CA VAL A 226 14.52 -8.75 -0.04
C VAL A 226 15.37 -9.78 -0.76
N SER A 227 15.99 -9.40 -1.87
CA SER A 227 16.85 -10.28 -2.67
C SER A 227 18.13 -9.56 -3.10
N VAL A 228 19.17 -10.35 -3.38
CA VAL A 228 20.44 -9.88 -3.94
C VAL A 228 20.74 -10.58 -5.26
N GLY A 229 21.52 -9.91 -6.11
CA GLY A 229 21.88 -10.41 -7.42
C GLY A 229 21.05 -9.83 -8.56
N PRO A 230 21.46 -10.14 -9.80
CA PRO A 230 20.83 -9.57 -11.00
C PRO A 230 19.50 -10.25 -11.34
N GLY A 231 18.64 -9.52 -12.05
CA GLY A 231 17.35 -9.98 -12.55
C GLY A 231 16.16 -9.52 -11.71
N PRO A 232 14.93 -9.81 -12.16
CA PRO A 232 13.72 -9.38 -11.46
C PRO A 232 13.63 -9.96 -10.05
N ALA A 233 13.57 -9.09 -9.03
CA ALA A 233 13.58 -9.47 -7.61
C ALA A 233 12.48 -10.50 -7.25
N LEU A 234 11.31 -10.38 -7.88
CA LEU A 234 10.18 -11.29 -7.67
C LEU A 234 10.50 -12.75 -7.98
N ASN A 235 11.41 -13.00 -8.94
CA ASN A 235 11.78 -14.36 -9.31
C ASN A 235 12.46 -15.15 -8.19
N ALA A 236 13.04 -14.45 -7.20
CA ALA A 236 13.64 -15.10 -6.01
C ALA A 236 12.58 -15.70 -5.07
N PHE A 237 11.32 -15.27 -5.17
CA PHE A 237 10.23 -15.64 -4.25
C PHE A 237 9.13 -16.48 -4.92
N ARG A 238 9.32 -16.91 -6.17
CA ARG A 238 8.39 -17.83 -6.84
C ARG A 238 8.63 -19.26 -6.37
N ASP A 239 7.55 -20.03 -6.27
CA ASP A 239 7.65 -21.43 -5.85
C ASP A 239 8.44 -22.31 -6.83
N ASP A 240 8.48 -21.94 -8.11
CA ASP A 240 9.24 -22.57 -9.18
C ASP A 240 10.70 -22.08 -9.28
N ALA A 241 11.12 -21.17 -8.40
CA ALA A 241 12.50 -20.70 -8.37
C ALA A 241 13.45 -21.87 -8.04
N PRO A 242 14.60 -22.00 -8.76
CA PRO A 242 15.55 -23.10 -8.51
C PRO A 242 16.02 -23.08 -7.06
N LEU A 243 16.22 -24.26 -6.47
CA LEU A 243 16.64 -24.42 -5.06
C LEU A 243 17.89 -23.60 -4.71
N SER A 244 18.76 -23.36 -5.69
CA SER A 244 19.96 -22.52 -5.55
C SER A 244 19.65 -21.03 -5.37
N SER A 245 18.42 -20.57 -5.70
CA SER A 245 17.97 -19.18 -5.51
C SER A 245 17.19 -18.99 -4.21
N ARG A 246 16.86 -20.07 -3.51
CA ARG A 246 16.26 -20.02 -2.18
C ARG A 246 17.41 -19.99 -1.17
N GLY A 247 17.60 -18.88 -0.50
CA GLY A 247 18.56 -18.79 0.61
C GLY A 247 18.25 -19.86 1.67
N PRO A 248 19.22 -20.27 2.51
CA PRO A 248 19.01 -21.30 3.51
C PRO A 248 17.89 -20.90 4.47
N GLY A 249 16.79 -21.69 4.44
CA GLY A 249 15.78 -21.76 5.49
C GLY A 249 14.77 -20.62 5.59
N LEU A 250 13.91 -20.44 4.57
CA LEU A 250 12.62 -19.77 4.78
C LEU A 250 11.64 -20.78 5.41
N TRP A 251 11.68 -20.91 6.73
CA TRP A 251 10.62 -21.59 7.48
C TRP A 251 9.41 -20.67 7.54
N THR A 252 8.39 -21.03 6.78
CA THR A 252 7.06 -20.43 6.92
C THR A 252 6.49 -20.88 8.26
N ASN A 253 6.50 -20.03 9.27
CA ASN A 253 5.64 -20.19 10.44
C ASN A 253 4.20 -19.95 10.00
N GLY A 254 3.57 -21.00 9.48
CA GLY A 254 2.12 -21.07 9.36
C GLY A 254 1.51 -21.09 10.76
N PRO A 255 0.34 -20.45 10.98
CA PRO A 255 -0.31 -20.51 12.27
C PRO A 255 -0.67 -21.97 12.58
N MET A 256 -0.16 -22.52 13.69
CA MET A 256 -0.62 -23.77 14.27
C MET A 256 -2.11 -23.63 14.57
N SER A 257 -2.95 -24.24 13.73
CA SER A 257 -4.35 -24.47 14.08
C SER A 257 -4.43 -25.64 15.04
N SER A 258 -4.47 -25.33 16.32
CA SER A 258 -4.97 -26.26 17.34
C SER A 258 -6.47 -26.47 17.12
N ARG A 259 -6.84 -27.58 16.51
CA ARG A 259 -8.19 -28.16 16.63
C ARG A 259 -8.07 -29.63 16.91
N GLY A 260 -8.05 -29.95 18.19
CA GLY A 260 -8.52 -31.21 18.70
C GLY A 260 -9.99 -31.06 19.07
N GLY A 261 -10.83 -31.92 18.53
CA GLY A 261 -12.23 -32.08 18.93
C GLY A 261 -12.77 -33.38 18.34
N PRO A 262 -13.62 -34.14 19.07
CA PRO A 262 -13.72 -35.57 18.94
C PRO A 262 -14.70 -36.04 17.85
N ALA A 263 -14.50 -37.30 17.45
CA ALA A 263 -15.27 -38.09 16.54
C ALA A 263 -16.76 -38.26 16.98
N ALA A 264 -17.67 -38.19 16.02
CA ALA A 264 -19.00 -38.74 16.15
C ALA A 264 -19.40 -39.49 14.86
N ASN A 265 -19.86 -40.71 15.05
CA ASN A 265 -20.24 -41.74 14.10
C ASN A 265 -21.49 -41.42 13.26
N GLY A 266 -21.46 -41.86 12.00
CA GLY A 266 -22.39 -42.57 11.12
C GLY A 266 -23.82 -42.09 10.91
N PRO A 267 -24.65 -42.70 10.01
CA PRO A 267 -24.36 -43.75 9.05
C PRO A 267 -24.86 -43.51 7.59
N MET A 268 -24.46 -44.42 6.74
CA MET A 268 -24.94 -44.87 5.41
C MET A 268 -26.37 -44.59 4.94
N SER A 269 -26.52 -44.24 3.66
CA SER A 269 -27.41 -44.81 2.61
C SER A 269 -27.51 -43.81 1.45
N GLY A 270 -27.42 -44.08 0.19
CA GLY A 270 -27.67 -45.24 -0.61
C GLY A 270 -28.13 -44.75 -1.98
N ARG A 271 -27.63 -45.39 -3.07
CA ARG A 271 -28.22 -45.49 -4.39
C ARG A 271 -27.98 -44.40 -5.45
N ALA A 272 -27.18 -44.83 -6.45
CA ALA A 272 -27.34 -44.48 -7.89
C ALA A 272 -28.62 -45.18 -8.47
N PRO A 273 -29.00 -45.10 -9.77
CA PRO A 273 -28.27 -44.86 -11.02
C PRO A 273 -29.08 -44.13 -12.13
N GLY A 274 -28.46 -43.99 -13.33
CA GLY A 274 -29.18 -43.78 -14.61
C GLY A 274 -28.34 -42.91 -15.56
N LEU A 275 -27.57 -43.48 -16.46
CA LEU A 275 -27.83 -43.89 -17.87
C LEU A 275 -28.54 -42.79 -18.70
N VAL A 276 -27.96 -42.32 -19.82
CA VAL A 276 -28.09 -42.84 -21.18
C VAL A 276 -27.37 -41.92 -22.18
N ASN A 277 -26.50 -42.50 -23.03
CA ASN A 277 -26.30 -42.43 -24.48
C ASN A 277 -26.53 -41.09 -25.22
N SER A 278 -25.72 -40.66 -26.20
CA SER A 278 -25.53 -41.38 -27.48
C SER A 278 -24.55 -40.62 -28.41
N SER A 279 -23.80 -41.39 -29.13
CA SER A 279 -23.51 -41.50 -30.56
C SER A 279 -22.60 -40.46 -31.28
N GLY A 280 -21.58 -41.06 -31.87
CA GLY A 280 -20.62 -40.56 -32.86
C GLY A 280 -21.22 -40.23 -34.25
N PRO A 281 -20.49 -40.14 -35.36
CA PRO A 281 -19.68 -41.23 -35.98
C PRO A 281 -18.35 -40.78 -36.63
N MET A 282 -17.42 -41.67 -36.76
CA MET A 282 -16.72 -42.32 -37.90
C MET A 282 -16.41 -41.56 -39.20
N SER A 283 -15.16 -41.60 -39.62
CA SER A 283 -14.59 -42.20 -40.86
C SER A 283 -13.27 -41.50 -41.19
N SER A 284 -12.24 -42.02 -41.84
CA SER A 284 -11.96 -43.27 -42.50
C SER A 284 -10.46 -43.34 -42.87
N ARG A 285 -9.86 -44.47 -42.71
CA ARG A 285 -8.93 -45.22 -43.53
C ARG A 285 -8.00 -44.51 -44.52
N GLY A 286 -6.72 -44.86 -44.43
CA GLY A 286 -5.75 -44.88 -45.51
C GLY A 286 -4.58 -45.79 -45.21
N VAL A 287 -4.58 -46.96 -45.84
CA VAL A 287 -3.67 -48.12 -45.75
C VAL A 287 -2.48 -47.90 -46.67
N GLY A 288 -1.29 -48.39 -46.33
CA GLY A 288 -0.20 -48.57 -47.29
C GLY A 288 1.14 -48.94 -46.66
N LEU A 289 1.44 -50.21 -46.56
CA LEU A 289 2.74 -50.90 -46.46
C LEU A 289 3.12 -51.38 -47.89
N PRO A 290 4.31 -52.00 -48.16
CA PRO A 290 5.58 -52.17 -47.44
C PRO A 290 6.87 -52.11 -48.28
N SER A 291 8.01 -52.37 -47.61
CA SER A 291 9.28 -53.05 -48.04
C SER A 291 10.27 -52.30 -48.93
N THR A 292 11.57 -52.26 -48.56
CA THR A 292 12.54 -53.32 -48.85
C THR A 292 13.87 -53.09 -48.11
N LEU A 293 14.46 -54.19 -47.70
CA LEU A 293 15.80 -54.33 -47.12
C LEU A 293 16.92 -54.04 -48.15
N GLY A 294 18.03 -53.45 -47.67
CA GLY A 294 19.31 -53.44 -48.30
C GLY A 294 20.44 -53.19 -47.29
N PRO A 295 21.50 -53.94 -47.28
CA PRO A 295 22.49 -53.96 -46.22
C PRO A 295 23.73 -53.14 -46.57
N ASN A 296 24.50 -52.76 -45.47
CA ASN A 296 25.89 -52.32 -45.46
C ASN A 296 26.14 -50.81 -45.71
N GLY A 297 26.24 -50.07 -44.60
CA GLY A 297 26.97 -48.83 -44.48
C GLY A 297 28.09 -48.93 -43.46
N PRO A 298 29.21 -48.22 -43.65
CA PRO A 298 30.41 -48.35 -42.78
C PRO A 298 30.25 -47.78 -41.37
N PRO A 299 31.10 -48.13 -40.42
CA PRO A 299 30.95 -47.74 -39.02
C PRO A 299 31.10 -46.22 -38.87
N SER A 300 30.09 -45.61 -38.31
CA SER A 300 30.10 -44.18 -37.93
C SER A 300 31.14 -43.96 -36.84
N THR A 301 32.18 -43.25 -37.18
CA THR A 301 33.08 -42.57 -36.22
C THR A 301 32.25 -41.79 -35.23
N ARG A 302 32.41 -42.03 -33.97
CA ARG A 302 31.91 -41.22 -32.86
C ARG A 302 32.38 -39.77 -33.08
N GLY A 303 31.49 -38.93 -33.58
CA GLY A 303 31.66 -37.50 -33.54
C GLY A 303 31.72 -37.08 -32.04
N SER A 304 32.82 -36.46 -31.69
CA SER A 304 32.87 -35.67 -30.47
C SER A 304 31.73 -34.66 -30.48
N TYR A 305 30.84 -34.79 -29.48
CA TYR A 305 29.87 -33.72 -29.23
C TYR A 305 30.70 -32.51 -28.85
N ASP A 306 30.73 -31.56 -29.76
CA ASP A 306 31.17 -30.18 -29.54
C ASP A 306 30.25 -29.61 -28.45
N ASP A 307 30.76 -29.49 -27.22
CA ASP A 307 30.12 -28.76 -26.14
C ASP A 307 30.17 -27.27 -26.57
N GLY A 308 29.29 -26.89 -27.49
CA GLY A 308 29.03 -25.48 -27.77
C GLY A 308 28.82 -24.73 -26.46
N PRO A 309 29.21 -23.46 -26.36
CA PRO A 309 29.15 -22.73 -25.11
C PRO A 309 27.74 -22.83 -24.53
N ARG A 310 27.59 -23.60 -23.45
CA ARG A 310 26.35 -23.64 -22.68
C ARG A 310 26.00 -22.20 -22.40
N SER A 311 24.89 -21.72 -22.96
CA SER A 311 24.38 -20.40 -22.66
C SER A 311 24.21 -20.34 -21.16
N ARG A 312 25.14 -19.67 -20.49
CA ARG A 312 25.06 -19.45 -19.05
C ARG A 312 23.78 -18.67 -18.82
N ARG A 313 22.76 -19.37 -18.32
CA ARG A 313 21.54 -18.72 -17.86
C ARG A 313 21.99 -17.58 -16.93
N PRO A 314 21.55 -16.35 -17.16
CA PRO A 314 21.97 -15.25 -16.33
C PRO A 314 21.68 -15.62 -14.86
N PRO A 315 22.60 -15.30 -13.94
CA PRO A 315 22.41 -15.63 -12.54
C PRO A 315 21.07 -15.08 -12.04
N SER A 316 20.28 -15.93 -11.42
CA SER A 316 18.98 -15.53 -10.84
C SER A 316 19.18 -14.80 -9.51
N PRO A 317 18.31 -13.87 -9.14
CA PRO A 317 18.37 -13.24 -7.84
C PRO A 317 18.17 -14.27 -6.72
N VAL A 318 18.86 -14.07 -5.61
CA VAL A 318 18.78 -14.94 -4.42
C VAL A 318 17.92 -14.26 -3.37
N ALA A 319 16.89 -14.97 -2.88
CA ALA A 319 16.08 -14.50 -1.77
C ALA A 319 16.91 -14.44 -0.47
N VAL A 320 16.87 -13.30 0.20
CA VAL A 320 17.55 -13.10 1.49
C VAL A 320 16.55 -13.27 2.63
N ARG A 321 15.40 -12.58 2.57
CA ARG A 321 14.36 -12.67 3.59
C ARG A 321 13.05 -12.08 3.12
N GLU A 322 11.96 -12.47 3.77
CA GLU A 322 10.70 -11.75 3.76
C GLU A 322 10.60 -10.84 4.98
N MET A 323 9.87 -9.74 4.83
CA MET A 323 9.64 -8.76 5.88
C MET A 323 8.16 -8.37 5.92
N GLY A 324 7.65 -8.11 7.13
CA GLY A 324 6.25 -7.80 7.40
C GLY A 324 6.05 -6.52 8.22
N PRO A 325 4.81 -6.27 8.67
CA PRO A 325 4.45 -5.05 9.40
C PRO A 325 5.35 -4.76 10.60
N GLY A 326 5.75 -3.49 10.74
CA GLY A 326 6.65 -3.01 11.80
C GLY A 326 8.14 -3.11 11.44
N GLU A 327 8.49 -3.84 10.39
CA GLU A 327 9.88 -3.94 9.97
C GLU A 327 10.28 -2.76 9.07
N VAL A 328 11.58 -2.39 9.15
CA VAL A 328 12.18 -1.27 8.43
C VAL A 328 13.14 -1.79 7.38
N PHE A 329 13.17 -1.20 6.19
CA PHE A 329 14.16 -1.50 5.16
C PHE A 329 14.65 -0.24 4.45
N GLY A 330 15.80 -0.33 3.76
CA GLY A 330 16.43 0.81 3.10
C GLY A 330 17.03 1.84 4.05
N GLU A 331 17.15 1.53 5.34
CA GLU A 331 17.64 2.38 6.41
C GLU A 331 19.10 2.81 6.24
N LEU A 332 19.92 2.02 5.59
CA LEU A 332 21.31 2.39 5.30
C LEU A 332 21.39 3.69 4.51
N SER A 333 20.41 3.95 3.65
CA SER A 333 20.35 5.20 2.88
C SER A 333 20.07 6.44 3.72
N LEU A 334 19.56 6.31 4.95
CA LEU A 334 19.41 7.45 5.86
C LEU A 334 20.77 7.88 6.47
N ILE A 335 21.66 6.90 6.67
CA ILE A 335 22.90 7.07 7.41
C ILE A 335 24.08 7.26 6.45
N THR A 336 24.09 6.51 5.35
CA THR A 336 25.18 6.51 4.37
C THR A 336 24.72 7.06 3.03
N ALA A 337 25.65 7.57 2.23
CA ALA A 337 25.39 7.94 0.84
C ALA A 337 25.57 6.74 -0.13
N ALA A 338 25.75 5.53 0.39
CA ALA A 338 25.96 4.34 -0.42
C ALA A 338 24.73 4.00 -1.27
N PRO A 339 24.92 3.43 -2.47
CA PRO A 339 23.83 2.88 -3.26
C PRO A 339 23.07 1.78 -2.51
N ARG A 340 21.87 1.48 -2.97
CA ARG A 340 21.03 0.40 -2.44
C ARG A 340 21.77 -0.94 -2.50
N SER A 341 21.83 -1.65 -1.37
CA SER A 341 22.58 -2.91 -1.24
C SER A 341 21.78 -4.15 -1.71
N ALA A 342 20.47 -4.03 -1.85
CA ALA A 342 19.57 -5.14 -2.19
C ALA A 342 18.37 -4.64 -3.00
N ASN A 343 17.72 -5.58 -3.68
CA ASN A 343 16.40 -5.36 -4.28
C ASN A 343 15.32 -5.61 -3.24
N VAL A 344 14.22 -4.86 -3.32
CA VAL A 344 13.01 -5.09 -2.51
C VAL A 344 11.80 -5.07 -3.43
N VAL A 345 10.97 -6.11 -3.32
CA VAL A 345 9.76 -6.30 -4.12
C VAL A 345 8.56 -6.51 -3.19
N ALA A 346 7.41 -5.97 -3.56
CA ALA A 346 6.15 -6.22 -2.88
C ALA A 346 5.67 -7.66 -3.16
N LEU A 347 5.57 -8.50 -2.14
CA LEU A 347 5.04 -9.87 -2.26
C LEU A 347 3.51 -9.90 -2.19
N THR A 348 2.94 -8.98 -1.47
CA THR A 348 1.50 -8.66 -1.44
C THR A 348 1.33 -7.19 -1.77
N ASP A 349 0.11 -6.71 -1.85
CA ASP A 349 -0.10 -5.26 -1.78
C ASP A 349 0.46 -4.74 -0.45
N VAL A 350 1.25 -3.68 -0.51
CA VAL A 350 1.92 -3.11 0.67
C VAL A 350 1.60 -1.63 0.86
N ASP A 351 1.57 -1.24 2.11
CA ASP A 351 1.48 0.13 2.59
C ASP A 351 2.74 0.43 3.39
N LEU A 352 3.48 1.44 2.98
CA LEU A 352 4.77 1.81 3.54
C LEU A 352 4.72 3.22 4.10
N MET A 353 5.28 3.43 5.27
CA MET A 353 5.69 4.76 5.72
C MET A 353 7.07 5.07 5.16
N VAL A 354 7.20 6.22 4.51
CA VAL A 354 8.45 6.68 3.90
C VAL A 354 9.14 7.68 4.82
N LEU A 355 10.40 7.43 5.11
CA LEU A 355 11.29 8.30 5.89
C LEU A 355 12.35 8.86 4.97
N GLU A 356 12.17 10.09 4.50
CA GLU A 356 13.16 10.78 3.69
C GLU A 356 14.39 11.18 4.54
N ARG A 357 15.59 11.10 3.96
CA ARG A 357 16.86 11.39 4.66
C ARG A 357 16.89 12.78 5.31
N GLU A 358 16.51 13.81 4.56
CA GLU A 358 16.52 15.18 5.07
C GLU A 358 15.55 15.35 6.25
N ALA A 359 14.36 14.79 6.15
CA ALA A 359 13.37 14.79 7.20
C ALA A 359 13.87 14.03 8.44
N PHE A 360 14.53 12.89 8.24
CA PHE A 360 15.15 12.11 9.31
C PHE A 360 16.26 12.90 10.01
N HIS A 361 17.20 13.50 9.27
CA HIS A 361 18.28 14.30 9.85
C HIS A 361 17.75 15.49 10.66
N LYS A 362 16.74 16.18 10.15
CA LYS A 362 16.07 17.25 10.87
C LYS A 362 15.46 16.76 12.17
N GLN A 363 14.77 15.62 12.15
CA GLN A 363 14.17 15.04 13.35
C GLN A 363 15.22 14.60 14.37
N VAL A 364 16.34 14.02 13.93
CA VAL A 364 17.46 13.65 14.82
C VAL A 364 18.07 14.89 15.47
N ALA A 365 18.23 15.99 14.73
CA ALA A 365 18.73 17.25 15.28
C ALA A 365 17.80 17.84 16.37
N GLU A 366 16.49 17.71 16.17
CA GLU A 366 15.47 18.14 17.14
C GLU A 366 15.32 17.18 18.33
N ASN A 367 15.49 15.89 18.11
CA ASN A 367 15.35 14.82 19.09
C ASN A 367 16.31 13.65 18.81
N PRO A 368 17.49 13.61 19.46
CA PRO A 368 18.48 12.54 19.28
C PRO A 368 17.95 11.12 19.59
N GLN A 369 16.88 10.99 20.38
CA GLN A 369 16.27 9.69 20.68
C GLN A 369 15.81 8.96 19.41
N VAL A 370 15.46 9.69 18.35
CA VAL A 370 15.11 9.13 17.05
C VAL A 370 16.26 8.29 16.46
N ALA A 371 17.50 8.77 16.59
CA ALA A 371 18.68 8.02 16.15
C ALA A 371 18.90 6.77 16.99
N LEU A 372 18.72 6.85 18.32
CA LEU A 372 18.85 5.70 19.22
C LEU A 372 17.82 4.61 18.90
N ASN A 373 16.60 4.97 18.58
CA ASN A 373 15.56 4.03 18.19
C ASN A 373 15.92 3.32 16.86
N LEU A 374 16.46 4.04 15.90
CA LEU A 374 16.95 3.43 14.66
C LEU A 374 18.12 2.48 14.92
N LEU A 375 19.08 2.89 15.74
CA LEU A 375 20.21 2.05 16.13
C LEU A 375 19.76 0.76 16.85
N ALA A 376 18.73 0.84 17.69
CA ALA A 376 18.14 -0.35 18.32
C ALA A 376 17.55 -1.33 17.30
N VAL A 377 16.89 -0.83 16.24
CA VAL A 377 16.38 -1.64 15.13
C VAL A 377 17.53 -2.31 14.38
N LEU A 378 18.59 -1.57 14.07
CA LEU A 378 19.77 -2.10 13.38
C LEU A 378 20.51 -3.14 14.25
N GLY A 379 20.64 -2.87 15.56
CA GLY A 379 21.24 -3.79 16.52
C GLY A 379 20.52 -5.13 16.56
N LYS A 380 19.18 -5.13 16.66
CA LYS A 380 18.39 -6.38 16.62
C LYS A 380 18.62 -7.18 15.33
N ARG A 381 18.76 -6.48 14.19
CA ARG A 381 19.05 -7.15 12.91
C ARG A 381 20.42 -7.81 12.89
N LEU A 382 21.41 -7.08 13.40
CA LEU A 382 22.78 -7.60 13.46
C LEU A 382 22.82 -8.89 14.29
N THR A 383 22.18 -8.89 15.46
CA THR A 383 22.07 -10.09 16.32
C THR A 383 21.41 -11.24 15.56
N THR A 384 20.27 -11.00 14.91
CA THR A 384 19.56 -12.05 14.14
C THR A 384 20.41 -12.64 13.01
N VAL A 385 21.21 -11.80 12.31
CA VAL A 385 22.11 -12.29 11.25
C VAL A 385 23.26 -13.09 11.85
N THR A 386 23.84 -12.65 12.95
CA THR A 386 24.93 -13.34 13.66
C THR A 386 24.47 -14.69 14.17
N ASP A 387 23.29 -14.79 14.79
CA ASP A 387 22.70 -16.04 15.28
C ASP A 387 22.52 -17.05 14.13
N ARG A 388 22.00 -16.61 12.99
CA ARG A 388 21.84 -17.47 11.80
C ARG A 388 23.17 -17.96 11.22
N LEU A 389 24.20 -17.12 11.21
CA LEU A 389 25.55 -17.52 10.77
C LEU A 389 26.15 -18.58 11.71
N GLN A 390 25.91 -18.44 13.02
CA GLN A 390 26.34 -19.43 14.00
C GLN A 390 25.63 -20.79 13.83
N GLU A 391 24.31 -20.78 13.62
CA GLU A 391 23.52 -21.98 13.32
C GLU A 391 24.04 -22.72 12.08
N THR A 392 24.36 -21.96 11.01
CA THR A 392 24.86 -22.52 9.75
C THR A 392 26.28 -23.09 9.87
N THR A 393 27.07 -22.62 10.85
CA THR A 393 28.48 -23.07 11.06
C THR A 393 28.56 -24.31 11.93
N ILE A 394 27.50 -24.66 12.68
CA ILE A 394 27.48 -25.84 13.58
C ILE A 394 27.09 -27.13 12.82
N ASP A 395 26.51 -27.03 11.62
CA ASP A 395 26.09 -28.17 10.80
C ASP A 395 27.17 -28.66 9.82
N TYR A 396 28.41 -28.26 9.97
CA TYR A 396 29.60 -28.76 9.30
C TYR A 396 30.55 -29.39 10.33
#